data_7524327a4f3d23650c292012ca17a8a8
#
_entry.id   7524327a4f3d23650c292012ca17a8a8
#
_cell.length_a   1.000
_cell.length_b   1.000
_cell.length_c   1.000
_cell.angle_alpha   90.00
_cell.angle_beta   90.00
_cell.angle_gamma   90.00
#
_symmetry.space_group_name_H-M   'P 1'
#
loop_
_entity.id
_entity.type
_entity.pdbx_description
1 polymer ?
#
loop_
_entity_poly.entity_id
_entity_poly.type
_entity_poly.pdbx_seq_one_letter_code
_entity_poly.pdbx_strand_id
1 'polypeptide(L)'
;MGVDNLIKVFDENYYTNLEGGILEAFSKLFTKNITILLYPMLQKNKIIDSSNLVVSGSMKNLYKYFVKNLRILDISDYNRTYLSIFSWDVLKKIQSNQKGWESSLPENVSDLIKAKKLFGIKQLQ
;
A
#
# COMPACT_ATOMS: atom_id res chain seq x y z
N MET A 1 1.41 -2.75 -5.87
CA MET A 1 0.99 -2.33 -4.51
C MET A 1 1.58 -0.98 -4.16
N GLY A 2 1.02 -0.26 -3.17
CA GLY A 2 1.59 1.01 -2.68
C GLY A 2 2.72 0.78 -1.68
N VAL A 3 3.53 1.84 -1.46
CA VAL A 3 4.69 1.84 -0.55
C VAL A 3 4.33 1.40 0.86
N ASP A 4 3.25 1.93 1.46
CA ASP A 4 2.82 1.56 2.82
C ASP A 4 2.56 0.05 2.98
N ASN A 5 2.01 -0.58 1.94
CA ASN A 5 1.76 -2.01 1.95
C ASN A 5 3.06 -2.81 1.78
N LEU A 6 3.99 -2.31 0.95
CA LEU A 6 5.28 -2.98 0.77
C LEU A 6 6.11 -2.97 2.06
N ILE A 7 6.09 -1.87 2.82
CA ILE A 7 6.75 -1.80 4.14
C ILE A 7 6.24 -2.92 5.05
N LYS A 8 4.93 -3.14 5.10
CA LYS A 8 4.30 -4.21 5.90
C LYS A 8 4.68 -5.60 5.42
N VAL A 9 4.83 -5.81 4.11
CA VAL A 9 5.30 -7.09 3.55
C VAL A 9 6.72 -7.41 4.04
N PHE A 10 7.58 -6.41 4.23
CA PHE A 10 8.94 -6.57 4.76
C PHE A 10 9.01 -6.37 6.29
N ASP A 11 7.92 -6.56 7.02
CA ASP A 11 7.88 -6.54 8.48
C ASP A 11 7.76 -7.96 9.02
N GLU A 12 8.81 -8.43 9.72
CA GLU A 12 8.91 -9.78 10.30
C GLU A 12 7.79 -10.09 11.28
N ASN A 13 7.23 -9.09 11.94
CA ASN A 13 6.18 -9.27 12.94
C ASN A 13 4.90 -9.91 12.37
N TYR A 14 4.65 -9.79 11.07
CA TYR A 14 3.51 -10.44 10.43
C TYR A 14 3.69 -11.94 10.20
N TYR A 15 4.88 -12.48 10.40
CA TYR A 15 5.24 -13.87 10.04
C TYR A 15 5.70 -14.70 11.23
N THR A 16 5.51 -14.22 12.45
CA THR A 16 5.95 -14.89 13.70
C THR A 16 5.31 -16.24 13.95
N ASN A 17 4.14 -16.49 13.33
CA ASN A 17 3.43 -17.77 13.43
C ASN A 17 3.96 -18.85 12.47
N LEU A 18 4.88 -18.51 11.58
CA LEU A 18 5.50 -19.44 10.64
C LEU A 18 6.82 -19.95 11.22
N GLU A 19 7.07 -21.25 11.14
CA GLU A 19 8.31 -21.87 11.64
C GLU A 19 9.55 -21.30 10.94
N GLY A 20 9.48 -21.12 9.63
CA GLY A 20 10.52 -20.48 8.82
C GLY A 20 10.42 -18.93 8.74
N GLY A 21 9.50 -18.32 9.50
CA GLY A 21 9.33 -16.87 9.55
C GLY A 21 9.07 -16.24 8.19
N ILE A 22 9.64 -15.04 7.98
CA ILE A 22 9.46 -14.28 6.74
C ILE A 22 10.00 -15.01 5.51
N LEU A 23 11.05 -15.82 5.63
CA LEU A 23 11.62 -16.56 4.50
C LEU A 23 10.65 -17.63 4.00
N GLU A 24 9.96 -18.32 4.89
CA GLU A 24 8.91 -19.27 4.54
C GLU A 24 7.76 -18.56 3.81
N ALA A 25 7.30 -17.42 4.34
CA ALA A 25 6.25 -16.62 3.71
C ALA A 25 6.67 -16.17 2.31
N PHE A 26 7.87 -15.64 2.17
CA PHE A 26 8.38 -15.12 0.89
C PHE A 26 8.56 -16.21 -0.17
N SER A 27 8.97 -17.43 0.22
CA SER A 27 9.06 -18.55 -0.71
C SER A 27 7.70 -18.95 -1.30
N LYS A 28 6.63 -18.78 -0.53
CA LYS A 28 5.25 -19.09 -0.95
C LYS A 28 4.59 -17.93 -1.72
N LEU A 29 4.83 -16.69 -1.27
CA LEU A 29 4.20 -15.49 -1.85
C LEU A 29 4.88 -15.05 -3.15
N PHE A 30 6.20 -15.15 -3.22
CA PHE A 30 7.00 -14.61 -4.33
C PHE A 30 7.67 -15.71 -5.13
N THR A 31 6.86 -16.50 -5.83
CA THR A 31 7.36 -17.48 -6.81
C THR A 31 8.10 -16.81 -7.97
N LYS A 32 8.80 -17.58 -8.80
CA LYS A 32 9.67 -17.06 -9.88
C LYS A 32 9.01 -16.04 -10.80
N ASN A 33 7.71 -16.17 -11.04
CA ASN A 33 6.97 -15.38 -12.02
C ASN A 33 6.27 -14.15 -11.42
N ILE A 34 6.46 -13.86 -10.12
CA ILE A 34 5.81 -12.73 -9.46
C ILE A 34 6.80 -11.57 -9.36
N THR A 35 6.41 -10.42 -9.92
CA THR A 35 7.08 -9.13 -9.76
C THR A 35 6.12 -8.15 -9.10
N ILE A 36 6.61 -7.40 -8.14
CA ILE A 36 5.86 -6.36 -7.45
C ILE A 36 5.99 -5.07 -8.26
N LEU A 37 4.88 -4.54 -8.74
CA LEU A 37 4.82 -3.19 -9.27
C LEU A 37 4.53 -2.22 -8.11
N LEU A 38 5.49 -1.37 -7.80
CA LEU A 38 5.42 -0.44 -6.69
C LEU A 38 4.85 0.90 -7.14
N TYR A 39 3.70 1.27 -6.57
CA TYR A 39 3.13 2.60 -6.75
C TYR A 39 3.73 3.55 -5.72
N PRO A 40 4.36 4.66 -6.15
CA PRO A 40 5.04 5.58 -5.24
C PRO A 40 4.07 6.30 -4.32
N MET A 41 4.60 6.91 -3.27
CA MET A 41 3.86 7.66 -2.25
C MET A 41 4.46 9.05 -2.08
N LEU A 42 3.63 10.06 -1.84
CA LEU A 42 4.12 11.38 -1.44
C LEU A 42 4.13 11.49 0.09
N GLN A 43 5.32 11.69 0.66
CA GLN A 43 5.50 11.89 2.09
C GLN A 43 6.33 13.14 2.34
N LYS A 44 5.80 14.12 3.07
CA LYS A 44 6.48 15.39 3.38
C LYS A 44 7.14 16.03 2.15
N ASN A 45 6.40 16.16 1.06
CA ASN A 45 6.83 16.68 -0.24
C ASN A 45 7.92 15.88 -0.97
N LYS A 46 8.30 14.71 -0.46
CA LYS A 46 9.24 13.79 -1.11
C LYS A 46 8.50 12.58 -1.66
N ILE A 47 8.82 12.20 -2.90
CA ILE A 47 8.32 10.94 -3.49
C ILE A 47 9.12 9.79 -2.89
N ILE A 48 8.42 8.82 -2.34
CA ILE A 48 8.98 7.58 -1.83
C ILE A 48 8.71 6.48 -2.87
N ASP A 49 9.79 5.83 -3.28
CA ASP A 49 9.82 4.74 -4.24
C ASP A 49 10.77 3.62 -3.78
N SER A 50 11.11 2.66 -4.63
CA SER A 50 11.99 1.54 -4.27
C SER A 50 13.41 1.98 -3.91
N SER A 51 13.87 3.12 -4.40
CA SER A 51 15.25 3.60 -4.21
C SER A 51 15.48 4.23 -2.83
N ASN A 52 14.44 4.77 -2.21
CA ASN A 52 14.53 5.51 -0.96
C ASN A 52 13.58 5.03 0.16
N LEU A 53 12.82 3.98 -0.10
CA LEU A 53 11.99 3.30 0.89
C LEU A 53 12.86 2.74 2.02
N VAL A 54 12.41 2.93 3.26
CA VAL A 54 13.08 2.41 4.44
C VAL A 54 12.31 1.20 4.99
N VAL A 55 12.94 0.05 4.99
CA VAL A 55 12.50 -1.17 5.69
C VAL A 55 13.26 -1.34 7.00
N SER A 56 12.80 -2.23 7.89
CA SER A 56 13.51 -2.54 9.14
C SER A 56 14.95 -2.97 8.88
N GLY A 57 15.84 -2.76 9.85
CA GLY A 57 17.27 -3.04 9.69
C GLY A 57 17.59 -4.47 9.30
N SER A 58 16.90 -5.45 9.87
CA SER A 58 17.01 -6.89 9.58
C SER A 58 16.61 -7.23 8.14
N MET A 59 15.66 -6.49 7.57
CA MET A 59 15.11 -6.76 6.24
C MET A 59 15.86 -6.06 5.09
N LYS A 60 16.81 -5.19 5.38
CA LYS A 60 17.54 -4.40 4.36
C LYS A 60 18.16 -5.25 3.25
N ASN A 61 18.78 -6.37 3.61
CA ASN A 61 19.45 -7.22 2.63
C ASN A 61 18.45 -8.00 1.78
N LEU A 62 17.37 -8.50 2.38
CA LEU A 62 16.30 -9.16 1.64
C LEU A 62 15.62 -8.17 0.67
N TYR A 63 15.32 -6.97 1.14
CA TYR A 63 14.77 -5.90 0.30
C TYR A 63 15.69 -5.57 -0.89
N LYS A 64 16.98 -5.36 -0.63
CA LYS A 64 17.99 -5.12 -1.70
C LYS A 64 18.04 -6.26 -2.70
N TYR A 65 17.93 -7.51 -2.26
CA TYR A 65 17.86 -8.66 -3.14
C TYR A 65 16.67 -8.55 -4.11
N PHE A 66 15.48 -8.20 -3.59
CA PHE A 66 14.28 -8.05 -4.42
C PHE A 66 14.42 -6.92 -5.44
N VAL A 67 14.94 -5.76 -5.04
CA VAL A 67 15.15 -4.63 -5.95
C VAL A 67 16.20 -4.97 -7.02
N LYS A 68 17.37 -5.49 -6.62
CA LYS A 68 18.47 -5.82 -7.54
C LYS A 68 18.11 -6.91 -8.57
N ASN A 69 17.23 -7.83 -8.20
CA ASN A 69 16.78 -8.91 -9.08
C ASN A 69 15.48 -8.58 -9.82
N LEU A 70 15.12 -7.30 -9.89
CA LEU A 70 13.94 -6.80 -10.61
C LEU A 70 12.62 -7.46 -10.15
N ARG A 71 12.59 -7.88 -8.87
CA ARG A 71 11.38 -8.43 -8.23
C ARG A 71 10.47 -7.33 -7.69
N ILE A 72 10.99 -6.11 -7.57
CA ILE A 72 10.28 -4.88 -7.29
C ILE A 72 10.63 -3.90 -8.39
N LEU A 73 9.63 -3.36 -9.08
CA LEU A 73 9.76 -2.37 -10.14
C LEU A 73 8.87 -1.17 -9.81
N ASP A 74 9.41 0.02 -9.92
CA ASP A 74 8.62 1.24 -9.72
C ASP A 74 7.72 1.50 -10.93
N ILE A 75 6.49 1.91 -10.65
CA ILE A 75 5.59 2.46 -11.67
C ILE A 75 6.04 3.89 -11.95
N SER A 76 6.40 4.18 -13.20
CA SER A 76 6.87 5.50 -13.64
C SER A 76 5.75 6.41 -14.15
N ASP A 77 4.69 5.81 -14.69
CA ASP A 77 3.52 6.55 -15.20
C ASP A 77 2.45 6.65 -14.11
N TYR A 78 2.48 7.78 -13.39
CA TYR A 78 1.52 8.07 -12.32
C TYR A 78 1.16 9.56 -12.26
N ASN A 79 -0.05 9.85 -11.81
CA ASN A 79 -0.47 11.23 -11.56
C ASN A 79 -0.02 11.66 -10.15
N ARG A 80 0.88 12.66 -10.09
CA ARG A 80 1.46 13.16 -8.85
C ARG A 80 0.40 13.68 -7.86
N THR A 81 -0.73 14.19 -8.34
CA THR A 81 -1.80 14.72 -7.48
C THR A 81 -2.45 13.63 -6.62
N TYR A 82 -2.39 12.37 -7.06
CA TYR A 82 -2.98 11.24 -6.33
C TYR A 82 -2.04 10.59 -5.32
N LEU A 83 -0.75 10.92 -5.33
CA LEU A 83 0.24 10.31 -4.44
C LEU A 83 0.04 10.64 -2.96
N SER A 84 -0.76 11.66 -2.64
CA SER A 84 -1.14 12.05 -1.27
C SER A 84 -2.45 11.44 -0.80
N ILE A 85 -3.13 10.64 -1.64
CA ILE A 85 -4.38 9.97 -1.27
C ILE A 85 -4.06 8.62 -0.63
N PHE A 86 -4.42 8.49 0.64
CA PHE A 86 -4.21 7.26 1.41
C PHE A 86 -5.55 6.59 1.69
N SER A 87 -5.66 5.32 1.37
CA SER A 87 -6.90 4.54 1.55
C SER A 87 -7.39 4.53 3.01
N TRP A 88 -6.47 4.46 3.97
CA TRP A 88 -6.79 4.50 5.40
C TRP A 88 -7.36 5.86 5.85
N ASP A 89 -6.91 6.98 5.28
CA ASP A 89 -7.44 8.31 5.57
C ASP A 89 -8.84 8.48 4.98
N VAL A 90 -9.03 8.04 3.73
CA VAL A 90 -10.35 8.03 3.07
C VAL A 90 -11.33 7.17 3.85
N LEU A 91 -10.93 5.96 4.25
CA LEU A 91 -11.77 5.06 5.05
C LEU A 91 -12.17 5.70 6.39
N LYS A 92 -11.22 6.33 7.08
CA LYS A 92 -11.48 7.04 8.33
C LYS A 92 -12.51 8.17 8.16
N LYS A 93 -12.39 8.95 7.08
CA LYS A 93 -13.37 10.02 6.76
C LYS A 93 -14.76 9.47 6.50
N ILE A 94 -14.88 8.37 5.75
CA ILE A 94 -16.15 7.67 5.51
C ILE A 94 -16.78 7.24 6.85
N GLN A 95 -16.02 6.55 7.69
CA GLN A 95 -16.51 6.00 8.97
C GLN A 95 -16.89 7.08 9.99
N SER A 96 -16.17 8.22 9.98
CA SER A 96 -16.45 9.37 10.85
C SER A 96 -17.45 10.38 10.25
N ASN A 97 -18.01 10.06 9.08
CA ASN A 97 -18.97 10.93 8.38
C ASN A 97 -18.43 12.34 8.08
N GLN A 98 -17.13 12.47 7.85
CA GLN A 98 -16.50 13.70 7.42
C GLN A 98 -16.80 13.95 5.94
N LYS A 99 -16.90 15.21 5.54
CA LYS A 99 -17.08 15.59 4.12
C LYS A 99 -15.75 15.58 3.34
N GLY A 100 -15.84 15.46 2.01
CA GLY A 100 -14.71 15.67 1.12
C GLY A 100 -13.90 14.41 0.76
N TRP A 101 -14.28 13.24 1.25
CA TRP A 101 -13.66 11.98 0.84
C TRP A 101 -14.00 11.56 -0.58
N GLU A 102 -15.14 12.05 -1.10
CA GLU A 102 -15.64 11.74 -2.46
C GLU A 102 -14.62 12.15 -3.53
N SER A 103 -13.99 13.32 -3.36
CA SER A 103 -12.98 13.83 -4.29
C SER A 103 -11.67 13.01 -4.32
N SER A 104 -11.48 12.12 -3.33
CA SER A 104 -10.33 11.22 -3.25
C SER A 104 -10.57 9.87 -3.93
N LEU A 105 -11.74 9.68 -4.54
CA LEU A 105 -12.12 8.45 -5.21
C LEU A 105 -12.30 8.65 -6.71
N PRO A 106 -12.18 7.58 -7.51
CA PRO A 106 -12.57 7.60 -8.91
C PRO A 106 -14.04 7.98 -9.08
N GLU A 107 -14.38 8.51 -10.25
CA GLU A 107 -15.73 8.88 -10.61
C GLU A 107 -16.73 7.73 -10.37
N ASN A 108 -17.92 8.03 -9.86
CA ASN A 108 -19.00 7.09 -9.54
C ASN A 108 -18.74 6.11 -8.37
N VAL A 109 -17.51 6.00 -7.85
CA VAL A 109 -17.23 5.09 -6.71
C VAL A 109 -17.87 5.58 -5.42
N SER A 110 -17.90 6.88 -5.19
CA SER A 110 -18.56 7.48 -4.02
C SER A 110 -20.07 7.18 -3.98
N ASP A 111 -20.72 7.24 -5.14
CA ASP A 111 -22.16 6.95 -5.24
C ASP A 111 -22.46 5.48 -4.97
N LEU A 112 -21.59 4.59 -5.47
CA LEU A 112 -21.68 3.16 -5.18
C LEU A 112 -21.53 2.86 -3.69
N ILE A 113 -20.57 3.51 -3.01
CA ILE A 113 -20.34 3.36 -1.57
C ILE A 113 -21.58 3.81 -0.79
N LYS A 114 -22.16 4.96 -1.15
CA LYS A 114 -23.36 5.51 -0.53
C LYS A 114 -24.57 4.60 -0.76
N ALA A 115 -24.82 4.19 -2.00
CA ALA A 115 -25.95 3.36 -2.37
C ALA A 115 -25.93 1.98 -1.70
N LYS A 116 -24.76 1.36 -1.63
CA LYS A 116 -24.58 0.03 -1.02
C LYS A 116 -24.24 0.07 0.48
N LYS A 117 -24.16 1.25 1.08
CA LYS A 117 -23.82 1.46 2.52
C LYS A 117 -22.52 0.74 2.92
N LEU A 118 -21.49 0.85 2.08
CA LEU A 118 -20.22 0.18 2.31
C LEU A 118 -19.37 0.91 3.37
N PHE A 119 -18.38 0.19 3.91
CA PHE A 119 -17.34 0.69 4.82
C PHE A 119 -17.85 1.36 6.11
N GLY A 120 -19.09 1.07 6.53
CA GLY A 120 -19.63 1.61 7.77
C GLY A 120 -20.11 3.07 7.67
N ILE A 121 -20.40 3.54 6.45
CA ILE A 121 -20.99 4.87 6.27
C ILE A 121 -22.29 4.99 7.06
N LYS A 122 -22.36 6.00 7.94
CA LYS A 122 -23.58 6.31 8.69
C LYS A 122 -24.48 7.18 7.81
N GLN A 123 -25.76 6.82 7.69
CA GLN A 123 -26.72 7.74 7.07
C GLN A 123 -26.86 8.96 7.96
N LEU A 124 -26.73 10.14 7.39
CA LEU A 124 -27.26 11.37 8.00
C LEU A 124 -28.78 11.17 8.10
N GLN A 125 -29.24 11.06 9.32
CA GLN A 125 -30.69 11.17 9.60
C GLN A 125 -31.16 12.58 9.30
#